data_89bb4c4d4093a156d9b5b2eb62ac6acb
#
_entry.id   89bb4c4d4093a156d9b5b2eb62ac6acb
#
_cell.length_a   1.000
_cell.length_b   1.000
_cell.length_c   1.000
_cell.angle_alpha   90.00
_cell.angle_beta   90.00
_cell.angle_gamma   90.00
#
_symmetry.space_group_name_H-M   'P 1'
#
loop_
_entity.id
_entity.type
_entity.pdbx_description
1 polymer ?
#
loop_
_entity_poly.entity_id
_entity_poly.type
_entity_poly.pdbx_seq_one_letter_code
_entity_poly.pdbx_strand_id
1 'polypeptide(L)'
;MDTSQIISVAIFVVAMIAIMTEKVHRALVAITGAMLLLILHIMPFETAIGHIDFNTLGVLFGMMLFVAVVKQSGVFEFLAIKCARVAKGNPWTIMVLFVLLTAVLSAFLDNVTTVLLIGPMTITVCRLLDIDPVPFFMTQILASNIGGTATLIGDPPNIMIGSAAGYTFADFIAYDAPAVIIILAAVIGLFYVMYGRKISANEEHRKAIMELDEND
;
A
#
# COMPACT_ATOMS: atom_id res chain seq x y z
N MET A 1 -17.57 -34.39 -0.79
CA MET A 1 -16.96 -33.51 0.23
C MET A 1 -17.25 -34.16 1.58
N ASP A 2 -16.25 -34.35 2.38
CA ASP A 2 -16.36 -34.88 3.74
C ASP A 2 -17.01 -33.81 4.65
N THR A 3 -17.70 -34.25 5.71
CA THR A 3 -18.41 -33.33 6.63
C THR A 3 -17.49 -32.28 7.20
N SER A 4 -16.24 -32.62 7.52
CA SER A 4 -15.18 -31.68 7.98
C SER A 4 -14.85 -30.62 6.95
N GLN A 5 -14.83 -30.98 5.68
CA GLN A 5 -14.57 -30.02 4.58
C GLN A 5 -15.73 -29.03 4.44
N ILE A 6 -16.96 -29.49 4.55
CA ILE A 6 -18.17 -28.64 4.47
C ILE A 6 -18.17 -27.63 5.61
N ILE A 7 -17.90 -28.09 6.85
CA ILE A 7 -17.84 -27.21 8.02
C ILE A 7 -16.69 -26.18 7.87
N SER A 8 -15.52 -26.58 7.40
CA SER A 8 -14.40 -25.67 7.16
C SER A 8 -14.75 -24.56 6.16
N VAL A 9 -15.38 -24.94 5.03
CA VAL A 9 -15.83 -23.98 4.02
C VAL A 9 -16.90 -23.05 4.60
N ALA A 10 -17.84 -23.57 5.38
CA ALA A 10 -18.88 -22.76 6.02
C ALA A 10 -18.28 -21.73 6.99
N ILE A 11 -17.33 -22.14 7.85
CA ILE A 11 -16.63 -21.23 8.78
C ILE A 11 -15.86 -20.16 7.99
N PHE A 12 -15.17 -20.55 6.93
CA PHE A 12 -14.43 -19.59 6.08
C PHE A 12 -15.37 -18.57 5.43
N VAL A 13 -16.47 -19.02 4.82
CA VAL A 13 -17.44 -18.13 4.17
C VAL A 13 -18.09 -17.17 5.18
N VAL A 14 -18.47 -17.66 6.35
CA VAL A 14 -19.03 -16.82 7.42
C VAL A 14 -18.00 -15.79 7.91
N ALA A 15 -16.75 -16.20 8.10
CA ALA A 15 -15.68 -15.29 8.48
C ALA A 15 -15.46 -14.20 7.40
N MET A 16 -15.43 -14.58 6.12
CA MET A 16 -15.29 -13.62 5.01
C MET A 16 -16.45 -12.62 4.96
N ILE A 17 -17.70 -13.10 5.12
CA ILE A 17 -18.88 -12.21 5.18
C ILE A 17 -18.78 -11.27 6.38
N ALA A 18 -18.38 -11.78 7.55
CA ALA A 18 -18.22 -10.96 8.75
C ALA A 18 -17.13 -9.87 8.56
N ILE A 19 -16.00 -10.19 7.92
CA ILE A 19 -14.94 -9.23 7.58
C ILE A 19 -15.47 -8.16 6.62
N MET A 20 -16.25 -8.56 5.61
CA MET A 20 -16.83 -7.63 4.62
C MET A 20 -17.85 -6.65 5.23
N THR A 21 -18.46 -6.99 6.34
CA THR A 21 -19.40 -6.05 7.03
C THR A 21 -18.70 -4.92 7.76
N GLU A 22 -17.39 -5.01 8.00
CA GLU A 22 -16.55 -4.06 8.75
C GLU A 22 -17.04 -3.71 10.16
N LYS A 23 -18.05 -4.44 10.66
CA LYS A 23 -18.62 -4.21 12.00
C LYS A 23 -17.76 -4.75 13.13
N VAL A 24 -16.91 -5.73 12.85
CA VAL A 24 -16.02 -6.40 13.79
C VAL A 24 -14.59 -6.34 13.26
N HIS A 25 -13.64 -6.15 14.16
CA HIS A 25 -12.23 -6.10 13.78
C HIS A 25 -11.82 -7.39 13.05
N ARG A 26 -11.28 -7.24 11.83
CA ARG A 26 -10.94 -8.38 10.94
C ARG A 26 -10.06 -9.45 11.58
N ALA A 27 -9.11 -9.04 12.44
CA ALA A 27 -8.25 -9.98 13.16
C ALA A 27 -9.03 -10.84 14.16
N LEU A 28 -10.02 -10.28 14.87
CA LEU A 28 -10.87 -11.05 15.80
C LEU A 28 -11.67 -12.09 15.04
N VAL A 29 -12.25 -11.73 13.88
CA VAL A 29 -13.03 -12.67 13.07
C VAL A 29 -12.14 -13.82 12.58
N ALA A 30 -10.94 -13.51 12.06
CA ALA A 30 -10.00 -14.52 11.57
C ALA A 30 -9.53 -15.47 12.70
N ILE A 31 -9.14 -14.92 13.87
CA ILE A 31 -8.74 -15.72 15.03
C ILE A 31 -9.90 -16.60 15.52
N THR A 32 -11.12 -16.05 15.60
CA THR A 32 -12.29 -16.82 16.02
C THR A 32 -12.58 -17.96 15.06
N GLY A 33 -12.49 -17.72 13.73
CA GLY A 33 -12.65 -18.77 12.73
C GLY A 33 -11.60 -19.89 12.88
N ALA A 34 -10.33 -19.53 13.08
CA ALA A 34 -9.26 -20.49 13.32
C ALA A 34 -9.48 -21.29 14.61
N MET A 35 -9.87 -20.62 15.70
CA MET A 35 -10.18 -21.28 16.98
C MET A 35 -11.37 -22.25 16.87
N LEU A 36 -12.40 -21.93 16.10
CA LEU A 36 -13.52 -22.83 15.85
C LEU A 36 -13.07 -24.13 15.15
N LEU A 37 -12.16 -24.05 14.18
CA LEU A 37 -11.60 -25.25 13.51
C LEU A 37 -10.84 -26.14 14.49
N LEU A 38 -10.12 -25.56 15.44
CA LEU A 38 -9.39 -26.28 16.48
C LEU A 38 -10.36 -26.93 17.51
N ILE A 39 -11.34 -26.17 17.99
CA ILE A 39 -12.33 -26.65 18.98
C ILE A 39 -13.18 -27.77 18.40
N LEU A 40 -13.54 -27.70 17.12
CA LEU A 40 -14.28 -28.74 16.41
C LEU A 40 -13.41 -29.96 16.03
N HIS A 41 -12.13 -29.95 16.40
CA HIS A 41 -11.15 -31.01 16.08
C HIS A 41 -11.06 -31.32 14.59
N ILE A 42 -11.33 -30.31 13.73
CA ILE A 42 -11.22 -30.46 12.28
C ILE A 42 -9.73 -30.44 11.87
N MET A 43 -8.93 -29.71 12.63
CA MET A 43 -7.48 -29.61 12.41
C MET A 43 -6.73 -29.76 13.74
N PRO A 44 -5.67 -30.60 13.81
CA PRO A 44 -4.80 -30.69 14.98
C PRO A 44 -4.05 -29.38 15.21
N PHE A 45 -3.76 -29.07 16.46
CA PHE A 45 -3.04 -27.84 16.85
C PHE A 45 -1.64 -27.73 16.21
N GLU A 46 -0.92 -28.85 16.13
CA GLU A 46 0.42 -28.92 15.50
C GLU A 46 0.35 -28.55 14.02
N THR A 47 -0.68 -29.07 13.31
CA THR A 47 -0.91 -28.73 11.90
C THR A 47 -1.26 -27.25 11.73
N ALA A 48 -2.07 -26.70 12.63
CA ALA A 48 -2.44 -25.29 12.61
C ALA A 48 -1.21 -24.37 12.73
N ILE A 49 -0.30 -24.67 13.68
CA ILE A 49 0.96 -23.93 13.83
C ILE A 49 1.85 -24.09 12.60
N GLY A 50 1.89 -25.28 12.02
CA GLY A 50 2.68 -25.56 10.81
C GLY A 50 2.25 -24.72 9.58
N HIS A 51 1.00 -24.25 9.57
CA HIS A 51 0.51 -23.35 8.51
C HIS A 51 0.80 -21.87 8.75
N ILE A 52 1.40 -21.51 9.91
CA ILE A 52 1.82 -20.13 10.16
C ILE A 52 3.20 -19.92 9.48
N ASP A 53 3.21 -19.04 8.50
CA ASP A 53 4.47 -18.62 7.87
C ASP A 53 5.21 -17.60 8.75
N PHE A 54 6.10 -18.10 9.60
CA PHE A 54 6.92 -17.26 10.48
C PHE A 54 7.93 -16.39 9.70
N ASN A 55 8.32 -16.77 8.48
CA ASN A 55 9.17 -15.93 7.65
C ASN A 55 8.43 -14.68 7.21
N THR A 56 7.19 -14.82 6.71
CA THR A 56 6.33 -13.69 6.37
C THR A 56 6.09 -12.78 7.57
N LEU A 57 5.75 -13.35 8.75
CA LEU A 57 5.56 -12.56 9.96
C LEU A 57 6.84 -11.82 10.39
N GLY A 58 7.99 -12.49 10.31
CA GLY A 58 9.29 -11.90 10.64
C GLY A 58 9.66 -10.74 9.74
N VAL A 59 9.46 -10.88 8.42
CA VAL A 59 9.70 -9.81 7.45
C VAL A 59 8.76 -8.62 7.69
N LEU A 60 7.46 -8.88 7.86
CA LEU A 60 6.48 -7.82 8.13
C LEU A 60 6.82 -7.05 9.40
N PHE A 61 7.10 -7.75 10.50
CA PHE A 61 7.46 -7.11 11.76
C PHE A 61 8.75 -6.31 11.65
N GLY A 62 9.79 -6.86 11.02
CA GLY A 62 11.06 -6.19 10.77
C GLY A 62 10.89 -4.93 9.92
N MET A 63 10.10 -5.00 8.86
CA MET A 63 9.79 -3.85 8.00
C MET A 63 9.02 -2.76 8.75
N MET A 64 8.03 -3.12 9.56
CA MET A 64 7.29 -2.14 10.39
C MET A 64 8.20 -1.40 11.35
N LEU A 65 9.14 -2.10 12.02
CA LEU A 65 10.13 -1.48 12.90
C LEU A 65 11.09 -0.56 12.12
N PHE A 66 11.60 -1.03 10.99
CA PHE A 66 12.49 -0.26 10.12
C PHE A 66 11.82 1.05 9.68
N VAL A 67 10.59 0.96 9.16
CA VAL A 67 9.83 2.13 8.71
C VAL A 67 9.53 3.09 9.86
N ALA A 68 9.21 2.58 11.05
CA ALA A 68 8.97 3.42 12.23
C ALA A 68 10.20 4.28 12.60
N VAL A 69 11.40 3.72 12.45
CA VAL A 69 12.66 4.45 12.67
C VAL A 69 12.93 5.46 11.54
N VAL A 70 12.80 5.03 10.28
CA VAL A 70 13.05 5.90 9.12
C VAL A 70 12.05 7.07 9.07
N LYS A 71 10.80 6.85 9.47
CA LYS A 71 9.80 7.92 9.56
C LYS A 71 10.26 9.08 10.45
N GLN A 72 10.93 8.79 11.55
CA GLN A 72 11.41 9.83 12.48
C GLN A 72 12.50 10.73 11.89
N SER A 73 13.15 10.32 10.80
CA SER A 73 14.18 11.12 10.12
C SER A 73 13.65 12.25 9.24
N GLY A 74 12.32 12.31 9.01
CA GLY A 74 11.71 13.30 8.11
C GLY A 74 11.97 13.07 6.61
N VAL A 75 12.60 11.93 6.23
CA VAL A 75 13.00 11.68 4.84
C VAL A 75 11.81 11.65 3.88
N PHE A 76 10.65 11.18 4.32
CA PHE A 76 9.46 11.10 3.47
C PHE A 76 8.86 12.47 3.22
N GLU A 77 8.85 13.33 4.23
CA GLU A 77 8.45 14.73 4.15
C GLU A 77 9.37 15.49 3.20
N PHE A 78 10.67 15.33 3.37
CA PHE A 78 11.68 15.91 2.48
C PHE A 78 11.47 15.50 1.01
N LEU A 79 11.26 14.20 0.74
CA LEU A 79 11.02 13.71 -0.61
C LEU A 79 9.74 14.29 -1.23
N ALA A 80 8.66 14.39 -0.45
CA ALA A 80 7.39 14.94 -0.92
C ALA A 80 7.50 16.45 -1.22
N ILE A 81 8.14 17.23 -0.34
CA ILE A 81 8.39 18.66 -0.57
C ILE A 81 9.26 18.85 -1.82
N LYS A 82 10.31 18.06 -1.96
CA LYS A 82 11.20 18.12 -3.13
C LYS A 82 10.44 17.81 -4.43
N CYS A 83 9.57 16.80 -4.44
CA CYS A 83 8.70 16.52 -5.58
C CYS A 83 7.79 17.71 -5.92
N ALA A 84 7.16 18.33 -4.92
CA ALA A 84 6.28 19.47 -5.11
C ALA A 84 7.04 20.69 -5.70
N ARG A 85 8.26 20.95 -5.23
CA ARG A 85 9.14 22.03 -5.73
C ARG A 85 9.63 21.75 -7.15
N VAL A 86 10.09 20.53 -7.45
CA VAL A 86 10.51 20.13 -8.81
C VAL A 86 9.35 20.31 -9.80
N ALA A 87 8.13 20.04 -9.38
CA ALA A 87 6.92 20.29 -10.17
C ALA A 87 6.58 21.78 -10.35
N LYS A 88 7.33 22.70 -9.70
CA LYS A 88 7.07 24.16 -9.73
C LYS A 88 5.62 24.51 -9.38
N GLY A 89 5.04 23.79 -8.44
CA GLY A 89 3.65 23.99 -8.02
C GLY A 89 2.61 23.63 -9.08
N ASN A 90 2.96 22.94 -10.16
CA ASN A 90 1.99 22.48 -11.15
C ASN A 90 1.24 21.25 -10.60
N PRO A 91 -0.09 21.33 -10.38
CA PRO A 91 -0.85 20.27 -9.70
C PRO A 91 -0.76 18.91 -10.40
N TRP A 92 -0.85 18.89 -11.74
CA TRP A 92 -0.74 17.65 -12.47
C TRP A 92 0.65 17.01 -12.33
N THR A 93 1.71 17.81 -12.45
CA THR A 93 3.09 17.32 -12.30
C THR A 93 3.34 16.82 -10.88
N ILE A 94 2.80 17.50 -9.86
CA ILE A 94 2.86 17.05 -8.47
C ILE A 94 2.16 15.70 -8.33
N MET A 95 0.96 15.54 -8.89
CA MET A 95 0.22 14.28 -8.85
C MET A 95 1.05 13.15 -9.45
N VAL A 96 1.63 13.34 -10.64
CA VAL A 96 2.47 12.33 -11.29
C VAL A 96 3.69 11.98 -10.45
N LEU A 97 4.40 12.98 -9.91
CA LEU A 97 5.57 12.74 -9.06
C LEU A 97 5.19 12.03 -7.75
N PHE A 98 4.06 12.36 -7.16
CA PHE A 98 3.55 11.67 -5.96
C PHE A 98 3.14 10.24 -6.25
N VAL A 99 2.53 9.97 -7.41
CA VAL A 99 2.23 8.61 -7.88
C VAL A 99 3.51 7.79 -8.04
N LEU A 100 4.53 8.35 -8.70
CA LEU A 100 5.81 7.67 -8.88
C LEU A 100 6.53 7.46 -7.55
N LEU A 101 6.58 8.47 -6.69
CA LEU A 101 7.17 8.37 -5.36
C LEU A 101 6.47 7.30 -4.52
N THR A 102 5.13 7.30 -4.52
CA THR A 102 4.31 6.32 -3.80
C THR A 102 4.56 4.90 -4.32
N ALA A 103 4.61 4.71 -5.64
CA ALA A 103 4.87 3.39 -6.23
C ALA A 103 6.27 2.87 -5.87
N VAL A 104 7.30 3.72 -5.95
CA VAL A 104 8.67 3.35 -5.59
C VAL A 104 8.79 3.03 -4.11
N LEU A 105 8.22 3.84 -3.24
CA LEU A 105 8.25 3.57 -1.80
C LEU A 105 7.48 2.31 -1.45
N SER A 106 6.32 2.08 -2.06
CA SER A 106 5.50 0.90 -1.80
C SER A 106 6.13 -0.40 -2.32
N ALA A 107 7.06 -0.33 -3.26
CA ALA A 107 7.85 -1.49 -3.65
C ALA A 107 8.76 -2.02 -2.53
N PHE A 108 9.07 -1.18 -1.53
CA PHE A 108 9.92 -1.53 -0.38
C PHE A 108 9.19 -1.46 0.96
N LEU A 109 8.08 -0.73 1.03
CA LEU A 109 7.23 -0.58 2.20
C LEU A 109 5.86 -1.16 1.88
N ASP A 110 5.09 -1.53 2.90
CA ASP A 110 3.71 -1.95 2.64
C ASP A 110 2.85 -0.78 2.11
N ASN A 111 1.83 -1.12 1.35
CA ASN A 111 0.97 -0.18 0.65
C ASN A 111 0.24 0.79 1.61
N VAL A 112 -0.22 0.30 2.76
CA VAL A 112 -0.95 1.11 3.75
C VAL A 112 -0.01 2.12 4.41
N THR A 113 1.14 1.65 4.88
CA THR A 113 2.15 2.52 5.51
C THR A 113 2.63 3.60 4.55
N THR A 114 2.86 3.26 3.28
CA THR A 114 3.29 4.23 2.27
C THR A 114 2.29 5.35 2.10
N VAL A 115 0.99 5.06 1.99
CA VAL A 115 -0.05 6.09 1.87
C VAL A 115 -0.17 6.93 3.14
N LEU A 116 -0.05 6.30 4.31
CA LEU A 116 -0.07 7.01 5.60
C LEU A 116 1.15 7.92 5.80
N LEU A 117 2.28 7.61 5.18
CA LEU A 117 3.50 8.44 5.24
C LEU A 117 3.38 9.67 4.33
N ILE A 118 2.93 9.49 3.08
CA ILE A 118 2.85 10.58 2.11
C ILE A 118 1.56 11.41 2.28
N GLY A 119 0.52 10.82 2.84
CA GLY A 119 -0.80 11.43 2.98
C GLY A 119 -0.81 12.80 3.65
N PRO A 120 -0.20 13.01 4.81
CA PRO A 120 -0.12 14.34 5.46
C PRO A 120 0.47 15.41 4.54
N MET A 121 1.54 15.09 3.81
CA MET A 121 2.16 16.02 2.86
C MET A 121 1.27 16.29 1.66
N THR A 122 0.54 15.28 1.19
CA THR A 122 -0.47 15.45 0.13
C THR A 122 -1.53 16.45 0.54
N ILE A 123 -2.04 16.34 1.77
CA ILE A 123 -3.02 17.30 2.32
C ILE A 123 -2.43 18.71 2.39
N THR A 124 -1.20 18.85 2.89
CA THR A 124 -0.52 20.14 3.02
C THR A 124 -0.35 20.80 1.66
N VAL A 125 0.17 20.06 0.68
CA VAL A 125 0.38 20.56 -0.68
C VAL A 125 -0.95 20.93 -1.36
N CYS A 126 -1.99 20.09 -1.22
CA CYS A 126 -3.31 20.39 -1.79
C CYS A 126 -3.95 21.62 -1.15
N ARG A 127 -3.78 21.83 0.18
CA ARG A 127 -4.25 23.05 0.86
C ARG A 127 -3.54 24.31 0.38
N LEU A 128 -2.22 24.26 0.23
CA LEU A 128 -1.44 25.38 -0.29
C LEU A 128 -1.82 25.77 -1.73
N LEU A 129 -2.17 24.77 -2.54
CA LEU A 129 -2.62 24.97 -3.92
C LEU A 129 -4.11 25.30 -4.04
N ASP A 130 -4.88 25.24 -2.95
CA ASP A 130 -6.34 25.38 -2.92
C ASP A 130 -7.05 24.42 -3.89
N ILE A 131 -6.66 23.13 -3.83
CA ILE A 131 -7.22 22.07 -4.68
C ILE A 131 -7.73 20.90 -3.83
N ASP A 132 -8.67 20.13 -4.41
CA ASP A 132 -9.24 18.95 -3.78
C ASP A 132 -8.17 17.84 -3.64
N PRO A 133 -7.90 17.32 -2.43
CA PRO A 133 -6.96 16.23 -2.19
C PRO A 133 -7.47 14.85 -2.66
N VAL A 134 -8.78 14.66 -2.85
CA VAL A 134 -9.36 13.36 -3.17
C VAL A 134 -8.76 12.73 -4.42
N PRO A 135 -8.60 13.41 -5.56
CA PRO A 135 -7.95 12.83 -6.73
C PRO A 135 -6.51 12.38 -6.47
N PHE A 136 -5.77 13.11 -5.64
CA PHE A 136 -4.39 12.75 -5.25
C PHE A 136 -4.36 11.47 -4.43
N PHE A 137 -5.24 11.36 -3.42
CA PHE A 137 -5.33 10.14 -2.63
C PHE A 137 -5.75 8.93 -3.46
N MET A 138 -6.72 9.08 -4.36
CA MET A 138 -7.15 8.00 -5.24
C MET A 138 -6.00 7.48 -6.10
N THR A 139 -5.20 8.38 -6.68
CA THR A 139 -4.04 7.99 -7.50
C THR A 139 -2.95 7.34 -6.65
N GLN A 140 -2.69 7.84 -5.44
CA GLN A 140 -1.68 7.29 -4.54
C GLN A 140 -2.06 5.90 -4.00
N ILE A 141 -3.34 5.69 -3.66
CA ILE A 141 -3.84 4.37 -3.23
C ILE A 141 -3.67 3.34 -4.35
N LEU A 142 -3.99 3.70 -5.59
CA LEU A 142 -3.75 2.81 -6.73
C LEU A 142 -2.25 2.58 -6.95
N ALA A 143 -1.46 3.64 -6.90
CA ALA A 143 0.00 3.56 -7.10
C ALA A 143 0.68 2.73 -6.02
N SER A 144 0.22 2.79 -4.77
CA SER A 144 0.79 1.99 -3.68
C SER A 144 0.52 0.50 -3.89
N ASN A 145 -0.69 0.12 -4.28
CA ASN A 145 -0.99 -1.28 -4.58
C ASN A 145 -0.21 -1.78 -5.81
N ILE A 146 -0.16 -0.99 -6.88
CA ILE A 146 0.58 -1.34 -8.09
C ILE A 146 2.09 -1.44 -7.80
N GLY A 147 2.66 -0.46 -7.09
CA GLY A 147 4.07 -0.46 -6.72
C GLY A 147 4.44 -1.60 -5.78
N GLY A 148 3.58 -1.90 -4.81
CA GLY A 148 3.77 -3.00 -3.87
C GLY A 148 3.89 -4.38 -4.53
N THR A 149 3.26 -4.59 -5.68
CA THR A 149 3.38 -5.86 -6.42
C THR A 149 4.72 -6.00 -7.15
N ALA A 150 5.51 -4.94 -7.29
CA ALA A 150 6.77 -4.97 -8.04
C ALA A 150 7.87 -5.79 -7.38
N THR A 151 7.81 -6.03 -6.08
CA THR A 151 8.87 -6.72 -5.34
C THR A 151 8.31 -7.75 -4.36
N LEU A 152 9.17 -8.64 -3.91
CA LEU A 152 8.84 -9.66 -2.91
C LEU A 152 8.33 -9.07 -1.59
N ILE A 153 8.85 -7.92 -1.15
CA ILE A 153 8.60 -7.34 0.17
C ILE A 153 7.56 -6.21 0.18
N GLY A 154 7.12 -5.75 -1.00
CA GLY A 154 6.21 -4.62 -1.11
C GLY A 154 4.78 -4.93 -0.66
N ASP A 155 4.37 -6.20 -0.63
CA ASP A 155 3.04 -6.60 -0.19
C ASP A 155 3.07 -7.97 0.52
N PRO A 156 2.34 -8.17 1.64
CA PRO A 156 2.32 -9.44 2.35
C PRO A 156 2.00 -10.68 1.49
N PRO A 157 1.06 -10.64 0.54
CA PRO A 157 0.82 -11.77 -0.36
C PRO A 157 2.05 -12.19 -1.17
N ASN A 158 2.88 -11.24 -1.59
CA ASN A 158 4.10 -11.54 -2.36
C ASN A 158 5.11 -12.32 -1.51
N ILE A 159 5.26 -11.94 -0.24
CA ILE A 159 6.14 -12.66 0.70
C ILE A 159 5.65 -14.09 0.87
N MET A 160 4.33 -14.29 1.05
CA MET A 160 3.74 -15.62 1.19
C MET A 160 3.93 -16.48 -0.08
N ILE A 161 3.69 -15.90 -1.27
CA ILE A 161 3.87 -16.58 -2.55
C ILE A 161 5.35 -16.93 -2.75
N GLY A 162 6.23 -15.96 -2.50
CA GLY A 162 7.67 -16.17 -2.62
C GLY A 162 8.19 -17.25 -1.68
N SER A 163 7.74 -17.25 -0.42
CA SER A 163 8.09 -18.28 0.56
C SER A 163 7.60 -19.67 0.14
N ALA A 164 6.34 -19.77 -0.30
CA ALA A 164 5.72 -21.03 -0.68
C ALA A 164 6.26 -21.61 -2.00
N ALA A 165 6.55 -20.75 -2.97
CA ALA A 165 7.01 -21.15 -4.32
C ALA A 165 8.54 -21.14 -4.47
N GLY A 166 9.28 -20.62 -3.48
CA GLY A 166 10.73 -20.51 -3.52
C GLY A 166 11.24 -19.41 -4.45
N TYR A 167 10.42 -18.38 -4.72
CA TYR A 167 10.82 -17.23 -5.52
C TYR A 167 11.69 -16.26 -4.71
N THR A 168 12.67 -15.70 -5.40
CA THR A 168 13.60 -14.71 -4.84
C THR A 168 13.13 -13.28 -5.11
N PHE A 169 13.73 -12.32 -4.42
CA PHE A 169 13.52 -10.89 -4.68
C PHE A 169 13.85 -10.51 -6.14
N ALA A 170 14.88 -11.14 -6.72
CA ALA A 170 15.27 -10.90 -8.10
C ALA A 170 14.24 -11.41 -9.11
N ASP A 171 13.55 -12.52 -8.81
CA ASP A 171 12.49 -13.06 -9.67
C ASP A 171 11.31 -12.09 -9.76
N PHE A 172 10.88 -11.50 -8.65
CA PHE A 172 9.84 -10.47 -8.65
C PHE A 172 10.24 -9.24 -9.47
N ILE A 173 11.47 -8.75 -9.31
CA ILE A 173 11.94 -7.61 -10.13
C ILE A 173 11.98 -7.99 -11.62
N ALA A 174 12.38 -9.19 -11.95
CA ALA A 174 12.52 -9.60 -13.36
C ALA A 174 11.16 -9.79 -14.05
N TYR A 175 10.16 -10.32 -13.35
CA TYR A 175 8.89 -10.70 -13.95
C TYR A 175 7.74 -9.74 -13.63
N ASP A 176 7.63 -9.25 -12.39
CA ASP A 176 6.52 -8.40 -11.97
C ASP A 176 6.79 -6.90 -12.18
N ALA A 177 8.00 -6.41 -11.92
CA ALA A 177 8.31 -5.00 -12.07
C ALA A 177 8.08 -4.45 -13.50
N PRO A 178 8.38 -5.16 -14.60
CA PRO A 178 8.05 -4.69 -15.95
C PRO A 178 6.54 -4.52 -16.17
N ALA A 179 5.72 -5.46 -15.66
CA ALA A 179 4.26 -5.36 -15.74
C ALA A 179 3.74 -4.17 -14.92
N VAL A 180 4.29 -3.97 -13.71
CA VAL A 180 3.98 -2.83 -12.84
C VAL A 180 4.23 -1.49 -13.53
N ILE A 181 5.37 -1.34 -14.23
CA ILE A 181 5.70 -0.12 -14.98
C ILE A 181 4.65 0.17 -16.06
N ILE A 182 4.23 -0.85 -16.80
CA ILE A 182 3.22 -0.71 -17.86
C ILE A 182 1.86 -0.32 -17.25
N ILE A 183 1.45 -0.98 -16.18
CA ILE A 183 0.18 -0.71 -15.50
C ILE A 183 0.19 0.70 -14.90
N LEU A 184 1.30 1.10 -14.27
CA LEU A 184 1.45 2.44 -13.68
C LEU A 184 1.35 3.53 -14.74
N ALA A 185 2.01 3.33 -15.89
CA ALA A 185 1.92 4.25 -17.02
C ALA A 185 0.48 4.36 -17.57
N ALA A 186 -0.23 3.23 -17.68
CA ALA A 186 -1.63 3.21 -18.11
C ALA A 186 -2.54 3.95 -17.12
N VAL A 187 -2.32 3.76 -15.81
CA VAL A 187 -3.07 4.44 -14.74
C VAL A 187 -2.80 5.94 -14.76
N ILE A 188 -1.55 6.38 -14.90
CA ILE A 188 -1.21 7.80 -15.05
C ILE A 188 -1.91 8.39 -16.27
N GLY A 189 -1.91 7.68 -17.40
CA GLY A 189 -2.64 8.09 -18.62
C GLY A 189 -4.13 8.22 -18.40
N LEU A 190 -4.77 7.26 -17.72
CA LEU A 190 -6.18 7.30 -17.35
C LEU A 190 -6.50 8.54 -16.50
N PHE A 191 -5.72 8.79 -15.45
CA PHE A 191 -5.91 9.94 -14.57
C PHE A 191 -5.64 11.27 -15.29
N TYR A 192 -4.75 11.30 -16.28
CA TYR A 192 -4.58 12.47 -17.13
C TYR A 192 -5.87 12.82 -17.88
N VAL A 193 -6.54 11.83 -18.44
CA VAL A 193 -7.80 12.03 -19.14
C VAL A 193 -8.91 12.50 -18.18
N MET A 194 -8.94 11.95 -16.96
CA MET A 194 -9.97 12.27 -15.97
C MET A 194 -9.76 13.62 -15.28
N TYR A 195 -8.54 13.93 -14.90
CA TYR A 195 -8.21 15.04 -14.01
C TYR A 195 -7.17 16.02 -14.59
N GLY A 196 -6.29 15.58 -15.49
CA GLY A 196 -5.12 16.35 -15.91
C GLY A 196 -5.42 17.72 -16.52
N ARG A 197 -6.62 17.88 -17.13
CA ARG A 197 -7.08 19.17 -17.67
C ARG A 197 -8.00 19.96 -16.74
N LYS A 198 -8.45 19.34 -15.65
CA LYS A 198 -9.42 19.93 -14.71
C LYS A 198 -8.76 20.52 -13.47
N ILE A 199 -7.59 19.98 -13.09
CA ILE A 199 -6.86 20.44 -11.91
C ILE A 199 -5.94 21.57 -12.32
N SER A 200 -6.25 22.79 -11.86
CA SER A 200 -5.42 23.97 -12.05
C SER A 200 -5.26 24.70 -10.72
N ALA A 201 -4.11 25.28 -10.47
CA ALA A 201 -3.85 26.15 -9.33
C ALA A 201 -3.48 27.55 -9.81
N ASN A 202 -3.82 28.56 -9.04
CA ASN A 202 -3.48 29.96 -9.33
C ASN A 202 -1.97 30.15 -9.17
N GLU A 203 -1.40 31.13 -9.90
CA GLU A 203 0.05 31.40 -9.86
C GLU A 203 0.53 31.81 -8.46
N GLU A 204 -0.30 32.47 -7.68
CA GLU A 204 0.01 32.86 -6.31
C GLU A 204 0.20 31.64 -5.40
N HIS A 205 -0.70 30.66 -5.48
CA HIS A 205 -0.61 29.41 -4.73
C HIS A 205 0.57 28.55 -5.19
N ARG A 206 0.93 28.61 -6.47
CA ARG A 206 2.12 27.91 -7.00
C ARG A 206 3.43 28.48 -6.43
N LYS A 207 3.50 29.80 -6.19
CA LYS A 207 4.66 30.41 -5.54
C LYS A 207 4.82 29.98 -4.10
N ALA A 208 3.70 29.83 -3.35
CA ALA A 208 3.73 29.35 -1.98
C ALA A 208 4.40 27.97 -1.84
N ILE A 209 4.24 27.08 -2.83
CA ILE A 209 4.96 25.78 -2.86
C ILE A 209 6.48 25.97 -2.99
N MET A 210 6.92 26.99 -3.71
CA MET A 210 8.36 27.22 -3.90
C MET A 210 9.05 27.81 -2.66
N GLU A 211 8.26 28.36 -1.73
CA GLU A 211 8.71 28.94 -0.46
C GLU A 211 8.73 27.91 0.70
N LEU A 212 8.22 26.70 0.47
CA LEU A 212 8.31 25.62 1.47
C LEU A 212 9.77 25.32 1.79
N ASP A 213 10.14 25.33 3.05
CA ASP A 213 11.49 24.90 3.47
C ASP A 213 11.59 23.37 3.42
N GLU A 214 12.69 22.87 2.88
CA GLU A 214 12.98 21.42 2.83
C GLU A 214 13.43 20.89 4.20
N ASN A 215 13.69 21.75 5.17
CA ASN A 215 14.23 21.43 6.49
C ASN A 215 13.23 21.60 7.64
N ASP A 216 11.99 22.00 7.36
CA ASP A 216 10.88 22.04 8.33
C ASP A 216 10.04 20.73 8.28
#